data_130b35f686ef3cd6e0936241e43b0211
#
_entry.id   130b35f686ef3cd6e0936241e43b0211
#
_cell.length_a   1.000
_cell.length_b   1.000
_cell.length_c   1.000
_cell.angle_alpha   90.00
_cell.angle_beta   90.00
_cell.angle_gamma   90.00
#
_symmetry.space_group_name_H-M   'P 1'
#
loop_
_entity.id
_entity.type
_entity.pdbx_description
1 polymer ?
#
loop_
_entity_poly.entity_id
_entity_poly.type
_entity_poly.pdbx_seq_one_letter_code
_entity_poly.pdbx_strand_id
1 'polypeptide(L)'
;RIGVQKAQEQSPDLVVCDILLPELNGYGVLKNLRQNPLTATIPFIFLTGKATKVELRQGMQSGADDYLTKPSTAEEFLSAIATQLEKRETLKQLYAEQFQQPSSIPEPSADLVLPSTPNPQLQEIFAYIEAHYHESISLIDVATAVGYSSAYLTDFVKRQTGTTINRWIIKRRLAAAESLLKETNNSIEQIAEEIGYLNPGHFFRQFRQYVGTTPKVWRKTHRGY
;
A
#
# COMPACT_ATOMS: atom_id res chain seq x y z
N ARG A 1 17.03 11.96 -6.03
CA ARG A 1 16.97 11.51 -4.61
C ARG A 1 15.93 12.28 -3.82
N ILE A 2 15.90 13.62 -3.86
CA ILE A 2 14.93 14.47 -3.14
C ILE A 2 13.47 14.10 -3.51
N GLY A 3 13.16 13.79 -4.78
CA GLY A 3 11.82 13.41 -5.23
C GLY A 3 11.32 12.10 -4.60
N VAL A 4 12.18 11.10 -4.41
CA VAL A 4 11.84 9.83 -3.73
C VAL A 4 11.53 10.11 -2.26
N GLN A 5 12.36 10.87 -1.58
CA GLN A 5 12.15 11.26 -0.19
C GLN A 5 10.83 12.02 -0.02
N LYS A 6 10.57 13.03 -0.86
CA LYS A 6 9.29 13.77 -0.82
C LYS A 6 8.08 12.86 -1.09
N ALA A 7 8.18 11.92 -2.03
CA ALA A 7 7.10 10.97 -2.27
C ALA A 7 6.82 10.08 -1.05
N GLN A 8 7.86 9.69 -0.31
CA GLN A 8 7.73 8.93 0.94
C GLN A 8 7.13 9.76 2.07
N GLU A 9 7.53 11.03 2.20
CA GLU A 9 7.04 11.94 3.25
C GLU A 9 5.62 12.42 2.98
N GLN A 10 5.28 12.76 1.74
CA GLN A 10 4.02 13.41 1.38
C GLN A 10 2.97 12.46 0.82
N SER A 11 3.37 11.24 0.38
CA SER A 11 2.52 10.23 -0.26
C SER A 11 1.56 10.83 -1.29
N PRO A 12 2.09 11.38 -2.39
CA PRO A 12 1.28 12.02 -3.42
C PRO A 12 0.28 11.04 -4.04
N ASP A 13 -0.78 11.56 -4.64
CA ASP A 13 -1.78 10.72 -5.30
C ASP A 13 -1.31 10.16 -6.63
N LEU A 14 -0.29 10.78 -7.25
CA LEU A 14 0.34 10.35 -8.50
C LEU A 14 1.74 10.94 -8.60
N VAL A 15 2.66 10.20 -9.24
CA VAL A 15 4.01 10.67 -9.56
C VAL A 15 4.18 10.72 -11.06
N VAL A 16 4.60 11.88 -11.58
CA VAL A 16 5.08 12.03 -12.96
C VAL A 16 6.59 12.26 -12.91
N CYS A 17 7.34 11.47 -13.65
CA CYS A 17 8.78 11.46 -13.57
C CYS A 17 9.43 11.42 -14.95
N ASP A 18 10.37 12.32 -15.21
CA ASP A 18 11.22 12.21 -16.38
C ASP A 18 12.14 10.97 -16.27
N ILE A 19 12.36 10.29 -17.40
CA ILE A 19 13.32 9.19 -17.44
C ILE A 19 14.74 9.71 -17.30
N LEU A 20 15.05 10.83 -17.97
CA LEU A 20 16.39 11.43 -17.98
C LEU A 20 16.54 12.44 -16.85
N LEU A 21 16.94 11.96 -15.68
CA LEU A 21 17.24 12.77 -14.53
C LEU A 21 18.72 12.63 -14.14
N PRO A 22 19.35 13.70 -13.63
CA PRO A 22 20.70 13.62 -13.08
C PRO A 22 20.72 12.73 -11.82
N GLU A 23 21.82 12.06 -11.58
CA GLU A 23 22.11 11.18 -10.44
C GLU A 23 21.28 9.90 -10.37
N LEU A 24 19.96 9.99 -10.35
CA LEU A 24 19.05 8.85 -10.29
C LEU A 24 18.01 8.99 -11.41
N ASN A 25 18.11 8.16 -12.45
CA ASN A 25 17.17 8.17 -13.57
C ASN A 25 15.76 7.73 -13.14
N GLY A 26 14.76 8.00 -13.98
CA GLY A 26 13.36 7.70 -13.68
C GLY A 26 13.09 6.22 -13.34
N TYR A 27 13.82 5.28 -13.94
CA TYR A 27 13.71 3.86 -13.59
C TYR A 27 14.19 3.57 -12.16
N GLY A 28 15.29 4.23 -11.75
CA GLY A 28 15.78 4.16 -10.37
C GLY A 28 14.79 4.77 -9.38
N VAL A 29 14.14 5.88 -9.75
CA VAL A 29 13.06 6.48 -8.94
C VAL A 29 11.90 5.49 -8.78
N LEU A 30 11.39 4.93 -9.88
CA LEU A 30 10.31 3.94 -9.86
C LEU A 30 10.66 2.73 -9.00
N LYS A 31 11.86 2.16 -9.19
CA LYS A 31 12.34 1.03 -8.40
C LYS A 31 12.31 1.32 -6.90
N ASN A 32 12.83 2.49 -6.48
CA ASN A 32 12.79 2.89 -5.07
C ASN A 32 11.36 3.04 -4.54
N LEU A 33 10.44 3.61 -5.35
CA LEU A 33 9.04 3.77 -4.94
C LEU A 33 8.32 2.43 -4.84
N ARG A 34 8.59 1.49 -5.76
CA ARG A 34 7.99 0.14 -5.75
C ARG A 34 8.53 -0.76 -4.63
N GLN A 35 9.76 -0.52 -4.19
CA GLN A 35 10.37 -1.23 -3.05
C GLN A 35 9.85 -0.74 -1.69
N ASN A 36 9.31 0.47 -1.61
CA ASN A 36 8.77 1.01 -0.37
C ASN A 36 7.25 0.79 -0.30
N PRO A 37 6.72 0.05 0.70
CA PRO A 37 5.30 -0.23 0.84
C PRO A 37 4.41 1.02 0.88
N LEU A 38 4.94 2.15 1.35
CA LEU A 38 4.23 3.43 1.44
C LEU A 38 3.96 4.06 0.08
N THR A 39 4.82 3.79 -0.89
CA THR A 39 4.78 4.42 -2.21
C THR A 39 4.54 3.41 -3.33
N ALA A 40 4.56 2.10 -3.03
CA ALA A 40 4.45 1.04 -4.02
C ALA A 40 3.14 1.07 -4.84
N THR A 41 2.07 1.61 -4.27
CA THR A 41 0.74 1.70 -4.92
C THR A 41 0.45 3.07 -5.51
N ILE A 42 1.39 4.02 -5.43
CA ILE A 42 1.22 5.35 -6.04
C ILE A 42 1.32 5.20 -7.55
N PRO A 43 0.33 5.64 -8.34
CA PRO A 43 0.42 5.64 -9.79
C PRO A 43 1.65 6.41 -10.27
N PHE A 44 2.35 5.85 -11.24
CA PHE A 44 3.60 6.39 -11.74
C PHE A 44 3.58 6.50 -13.27
N ILE A 45 3.74 7.72 -13.77
CA ILE A 45 3.77 8.03 -15.20
C ILE A 45 5.19 8.47 -15.57
N PHE A 46 5.79 7.82 -16.56
CA PHE A 46 7.03 8.29 -17.15
C PHE A 46 6.79 9.46 -18.11
N LEU A 47 7.66 10.46 -18.05
CA LEU A 47 7.82 11.49 -19.07
C LEU A 47 9.10 11.21 -19.84
N THR A 48 9.04 11.11 -21.20
CA THR A 48 10.23 10.78 -21.99
C THR A 48 10.31 11.59 -23.28
N GLY A 49 11.50 12.12 -23.60
CA GLY A 49 11.75 12.85 -24.84
C GLY A 49 11.96 11.96 -26.07
N LYS A 50 12.54 10.79 -25.87
CA LYS A 50 12.73 9.73 -26.90
C LYS A 50 12.87 8.42 -26.15
N ALA A 51 11.88 7.54 -26.30
CA ALA A 51 12.02 6.18 -25.82
C ALA A 51 11.86 5.23 -27.00
N THR A 52 12.77 4.29 -27.08
CA THR A 52 12.60 3.14 -27.96
C THR A 52 11.46 2.25 -27.46
N LYS A 53 10.83 1.47 -28.33
CA LYS A 53 9.81 0.49 -27.90
C LYS A 53 10.31 -0.45 -26.81
N VAL A 54 11.60 -0.75 -26.78
CA VAL A 54 12.24 -1.60 -25.78
C VAL A 54 12.28 -0.92 -24.42
N GLU A 55 12.68 0.34 -24.36
CA GLU A 55 12.73 1.13 -23.10
C GLU A 55 11.35 1.35 -22.51
N LEU A 56 10.34 1.65 -23.36
CA LEU A 56 8.94 1.78 -22.92
C LEU A 56 8.44 0.45 -22.32
N ARG A 57 8.72 -0.66 -22.98
CA ARG A 57 8.34 -1.99 -22.47
C ARG A 57 9.02 -2.32 -21.16
N GLN A 58 10.29 -1.97 -21.02
CA GLN A 58 11.04 -2.15 -19.77
C GLN A 58 10.43 -1.30 -18.62
N GLY A 59 10.02 -0.06 -18.90
CA GLY A 59 9.34 0.80 -17.93
C GLY A 59 8.04 0.20 -17.41
N MET A 60 7.20 -0.28 -18.33
CA MET A 60 5.94 -0.94 -17.98
C MET A 60 6.16 -2.25 -17.21
N GLN A 61 7.15 -3.06 -17.60
CA GLN A 61 7.53 -4.27 -16.86
C GLN A 61 8.07 -3.97 -15.47
N SER A 62 8.66 -2.79 -15.26
CA SER A 62 9.16 -2.32 -13.96
C SER A 62 8.05 -1.80 -13.04
N GLY A 63 6.79 -1.80 -13.50
CA GLY A 63 5.63 -1.40 -12.71
C GLY A 63 5.22 0.07 -12.86
N ALA A 64 5.57 0.73 -13.98
CA ALA A 64 4.97 1.99 -14.35
C ALA A 64 3.51 1.79 -14.77
N ASP A 65 2.66 2.76 -14.51
CA ASP A 65 1.23 2.70 -14.84
C ASP A 65 0.95 3.30 -16.22
N ASP A 66 1.81 4.24 -16.68
CA ASP A 66 1.71 4.87 -17.99
C ASP A 66 2.99 5.58 -18.40
N TYR A 67 3.04 6.09 -19.64
CA TYR A 67 4.11 6.94 -20.13
C TYR A 67 3.58 8.03 -21.09
N LEU A 68 4.25 9.17 -21.09
CA LEU A 68 3.98 10.29 -21.98
C LEU A 68 5.25 10.65 -22.74
N THR A 69 5.12 10.86 -24.06
CA THR A 69 6.24 11.27 -24.91
C THR A 69 6.29 12.79 -25.03
N LYS A 70 7.48 13.37 -24.90
CA LYS A 70 7.69 14.81 -25.15
C LYS A 70 7.96 15.07 -26.64
N PRO A 71 7.39 16.12 -27.26
CA PRO A 71 6.44 17.06 -26.65
C PRO A 71 5.06 16.43 -26.51
N SER A 72 4.41 16.59 -25.35
CA SER A 72 3.01 16.26 -25.11
C SER A 72 2.17 17.53 -25.00
N THR A 73 0.95 17.47 -25.47
CA THR A 73 0.00 18.58 -25.27
C THR A 73 -0.48 18.61 -23.82
N ALA A 74 -0.97 19.78 -23.39
CA ALA A 74 -1.58 19.87 -22.06
C ALA A 74 -2.78 18.93 -21.90
N GLU A 75 -3.52 18.70 -22.97
CA GLU A 75 -4.69 17.81 -23.01
C GLU A 75 -4.27 16.33 -22.81
N GLU A 76 -3.25 15.85 -23.53
CA GLU A 76 -2.69 14.50 -23.34
C GLU A 76 -2.16 14.29 -21.93
N PHE A 77 -1.48 15.30 -21.38
CA PHE A 77 -0.93 15.25 -20.04
C PHE A 77 -2.03 15.17 -18.97
N LEU A 78 -3.05 16.03 -19.07
CA LEU A 78 -4.19 16.02 -18.15
C LEU A 78 -5.03 14.75 -18.29
N SER A 79 -5.22 14.24 -19.51
CA SER A 79 -5.94 12.98 -19.75
C SER A 79 -5.24 11.77 -19.12
N ALA A 80 -3.92 11.67 -19.25
CA ALA A 80 -3.15 10.59 -18.61
C ALA A 80 -3.25 10.65 -17.08
N ILE A 81 -3.14 11.85 -16.49
CA ILE A 81 -3.30 12.04 -15.05
C ILE A 81 -4.71 11.64 -14.61
N ALA A 82 -5.74 12.16 -15.27
CA ALA A 82 -7.14 11.88 -14.96
C ALA A 82 -7.42 10.37 -15.01
N THR A 83 -6.96 9.69 -16.07
CA THR A 83 -7.13 8.23 -16.21
C THR A 83 -6.54 7.45 -15.04
N GLN A 84 -5.34 7.81 -14.56
CA GLN A 84 -4.71 7.09 -13.45
C GLN A 84 -5.38 7.42 -12.11
N LEU A 85 -5.83 8.66 -11.91
CA LEU A 85 -6.59 9.05 -10.72
C LEU A 85 -7.98 8.41 -10.69
N GLU A 86 -8.70 8.35 -11.82
CA GLU A 86 -9.98 7.66 -11.94
C GLU A 86 -9.87 6.16 -11.69
N LYS A 87 -8.86 5.48 -12.27
CA LYS A 87 -8.58 4.07 -11.97
C LYS A 87 -8.37 3.84 -10.47
N ARG A 88 -7.62 4.73 -9.83
CA ARG A 88 -7.39 4.66 -8.38
C ARG A 88 -8.68 4.88 -7.60
N GLU A 89 -9.51 5.84 -8.00
CA GLU A 89 -10.79 6.12 -7.34
C GLU A 89 -11.81 5.01 -7.58
N THR A 90 -11.90 4.47 -8.80
CA THR A 90 -12.74 3.31 -9.12
C THR A 90 -12.33 2.09 -8.29
N LEU A 91 -11.03 1.83 -8.16
CA LEU A 91 -10.54 0.76 -7.27
C LEU A 91 -10.90 1.01 -5.81
N LYS A 92 -10.81 2.26 -5.33
CA LYS A 92 -11.27 2.62 -3.99
C LYS A 92 -12.78 2.43 -3.82
N GLN A 93 -13.58 2.81 -4.83
CA GLN A 93 -15.05 2.66 -4.81
C GLN A 93 -15.46 1.18 -4.88
N LEU A 94 -14.88 0.39 -5.77
CA LEU A 94 -15.13 -1.06 -5.83
C LEU A 94 -14.76 -1.75 -4.51
N TYR A 95 -13.70 -1.30 -3.86
CA TYR A 95 -13.35 -1.78 -2.52
C TYR A 95 -14.32 -1.25 -1.45
N ALA A 96 -14.83 -0.01 -1.57
CA ALA A 96 -15.82 0.55 -0.65
C ALA A 96 -17.19 -0.12 -0.83
N GLU A 97 -17.63 -0.42 -2.05
CA GLU A 97 -18.91 -1.08 -2.33
C GLU A 97 -18.94 -2.55 -1.88
N GLN A 98 -17.81 -3.25 -1.93
CA GLN A 98 -17.71 -4.58 -1.33
C GLN A 98 -17.86 -4.57 0.20
N PHE A 99 -17.82 -3.38 0.83
CA PHE A 99 -17.98 -3.17 2.28
C PHE A 99 -19.28 -2.42 2.65
N GLN A 100 -20.16 -2.09 1.69
CA GLN A 100 -21.45 -1.39 1.91
C GLN A 100 -22.66 -2.32 1.97
N GLN A 101 -22.54 -3.58 2.40
CA GLN A 101 -23.71 -4.27 2.90
C GLN A 101 -23.97 -3.81 4.35
N PRO A 102 -25.17 -3.27 4.65
CA PRO A 102 -25.51 -2.87 6.01
C PRO A 102 -25.80 -4.12 6.83
N SER A 103 -24.79 -4.69 7.40
CA SER A 103 -24.93 -5.68 8.45
C SER A 103 -24.57 -5.00 9.75
N SER A 104 -25.58 -4.82 10.63
CA SER A 104 -25.51 -4.72 12.08
C SER A 104 -24.13 -4.39 12.66
N ILE A 105 -24.05 -3.38 13.54
CA ILE A 105 -22.90 -2.97 14.33
C ILE A 105 -21.91 -4.13 14.44
N PRO A 106 -20.71 -4.07 13.80
CA PRO A 106 -19.75 -5.15 13.91
C PRO A 106 -19.20 -5.12 15.35
N GLU A 107 -19.34 -6.23 16.03
CA GLU A 107 -18.40 -6.58 17.09
C GLU A 107 -16.97 -6.43 16.56
N PRO A 108 -15.94 -6.17 17.40
CA PRO A 108 -14.58 -5.91 16.94
C PRO A 108 -14.09 -7.03 16.03
N SER A 109 -14.16 -6.73 14.80
CA SER A 109 -13.55 -7.25 13.57
C SER A 109 -12.99 -8.67 13.60
N ALA A 110 -13.85 -9.67 13.50
CA ALA A 110 -13.43 -11.03 13.06
C ALA A 110 -12.69 -11.01 11.69
N ASP A 111 -12.89 -9.96 10.87
CA ASP A 111 -12.23 -9.79 9.56
C ASP A 111 -10.77 -9.34 9.61
N LEU A 112 -10.27 -8.95 10.79
CA LEU A 112 -8.87 -8.55 11.01
C LEU A 112 -8.01 -9.71 11.54
N VAL A 113 -8.61 -10.85 11.86
CA VAL A 113 -7.89 -12.06 12.26
C VAL A 113 -7.35 -12.75 11.01
N LEU A 114 -6.08 -13.13 11.06
CA LEU A 114 -5.48 -13.96 9.99
C LEU A 114 -6.27 -15.26 9.88
N PRO A 115 -6.71 -15.65 8.67
CA PRO A 115 -7.58 -16.80 8.50
C PRO A 115 -6.86 -18.09 8.91
N SER A 116 -7.48 -18.88 9.76
CA SER A 116 -7.07 -20.26 10.00
C SER A 116 -7.37 -21.06 8.74
N THR A 117 -6.37 -21.24 7.90
CA THR A 117 -6.52 -21.98 6.65
C THR A 117 -5.96 -23.39 6.78
N PRO A 118 -6.57 -24.40 6.12
CA PRO A 118 -6.02 -25.75 6.08
C PRO A 118 -4.77 -25.87 5.20
N ASN A 119 -4.40 -24.81 4.47
CA ASN A 119 -3.24 -24.82 3.58
C ASN A 119 -1.95 -24.50 4.36
N PRO A 120 -1.01 -25.47 4.50
CA PRO A 120 0.22 -25.29 5.27
C PRO A 120 1.08 -24.09 4.78
N GLN A 121 1.11 -23.84 3.48
CA GLN A 121 1.87 -22.73 2.91
C GLN A 121 1.30 -21.36 3.33
N LEU A 122 -0.03 -21.24 3.36
CA LEU A 122 -0.68 -20.03 3.87
C LEU A 122 -0.46 -19.84 5.36
N GLN A 123 -0.48 -20.94 6.13
CA GLN A 123 -0.19 -20.89 7.56
C GLN A 123 1.22 -20.36 7.83
N GLU A 124 2.21 -20.81 7.08
CA GLU A 124 3.60 -20.34 7.21
C GLU A 124 3.72 -18.85 6.88
N ILE A 125 3.08 -18.41 5.79
CA ILE A 125 3.05 -16.98 5.38
C ILE A 125 2.40 -16.12 6.47
N PHE A 126 1.25 -16.54 6.99
CA PHE A 126 0.54 -15.80 8.02
C PHE A 126 1.24 -15.84 9.37
N ALA A 127 1.87 -16.95 9.72
CA ALA A 127 2.71 -17.04 10.92
C ALA A 127 3.89 -16.06 10.88
N TYR A 128 4.53 -15.93 9.71
CA TYR A 128 5.58 -14.93 9.54
C TYR A 128 5.05 -13.50 9.67
N ILE A 129 3.92 -13.17 9.04
CA ILE A 129 3.29 -11.85 9.17
C ILE A 129 2.93 -11.58 10.64
N GLU A 130 2.37 -12.56 11.33
CA GLU A 130 2.00 -12.44 12.77
C GLU A 130 3.21 -12.16 13.66
N ALA A 131 4.33 -12.80 13.38
CA ALA A 131 5.55 -12.62 14.16
C ALA A 131 6.26 -11.27 13.88
N HIS A 132 6.10 -10.70 12.67
CA HIS A 132 6.92 -9.57 12.21
C HIS A 132 6.13 -8.33 11.78
N TYR A 133 4.79 -8.28 11.93
CA TYR A 133 3.98 -7.12 11.46
C TYR A 133 4.41 -5.78 12.07
N HIS A 134 4.99 -5.80 13.26
CA HIS A 134 5.52 -4.63 13.98
C HIS A 134 6.85 -4.11 13.43
N GLU A 135 7.49 -4.88 12.56
CA GLU A 135 8.71 -4.49 11.85
C GLU A 135 8.39 -3.88 10.48
N SER A 136 9.36 -3.24 9.83
CA SER A 136 9.19 -2.67 8.48
C SER A 136 9.20 -3.75 7.38
N ILE A 137 8.39 -4.82 7.54
CA ILE A 137 8.32 -5.91 6.56
C ILE A 137 7.58 -5.51 5.29
N SER A 138 8.04 -6.08 4.18
CA SER A 138 7.47 -5.98 2.84
C SER A 138 7.14 -7.35 2.25
N LEU A 139 6.50 -7.38 1.08
CA LEU A 139 6.30 -8.61 0.31
C LEU A 139 7.62 -9.39 0.08
N ILE A 140 8.73 -8.67 -0.14
CA ILE A 140 10.02 -9.29 -0.43
C ILE A 140 10.53 -10.03 0.80
N ASP A 141 10.39 -9.45 1.98
CA ASP A 141 10.84 -10.05 3.24
C ASP A 141 10.03 -11.31 3.54
N VAL A 142 8.71 -11.25 3.38
CA VAL A 142 7.83 -12.42 3.53
C VAL A 142 8.21 -13.51 2.53
N ALA A 143 8.40 -13.16 1.24
CA ALA A 143 8.74 -14.12 0.20
C ALA A 143 10.09 -14.81 0.46
N THR A 144 11.09 -14.05 0.89
CA THR A 144 12.42 -14.56 1.25
C THR A 144 12.34 -15.51 2.45
N ALA A 145 11.59 -15.15 3.49
CA ALA A 145 11.46 -15.95 4.69
C ALA A 145 10.81 -17.31 4.44
N VAL A 146 9.78 -17.35 3.56
CA VAL A 146 9.07 -18.60 3.23
C VAL A 146 9.64 -19.33 2.00
N GLY A 147 10.78 -18.86 1.45
CA GLY A 147 11.49 -19.53 0.37
C GLY A 147 10.84 -19.45 -1.01
N TYR A 148 9.98 -18.44 -1.26
CA TYR A 148 9.30 -18.24 -2.54
C TYR A 148 9.75 -16.97 -3.25
N SER A 149 9.50 -16.89 -4.57
CA SER A 149 9.63 -15.62 -5.30
C SER A 149 8.46 -14.70 -4.97
N SER A 150 8.70 -13.37 -4.96
CA SER A 150 7.66 -12.36 -4.71
C SER A 150 6.51 -12.44 -5.73
N ALA A 151 6.82 -12.79 -6.99
CA ALA A 151 5.81 -12.96 -8.04
C ALA A 151 4.89 -14.15 -7.75
N TYR A 152 5.47 -15.31 -7.43
CA TYR A 152 4.70 -16.50 -7.06
C TYR A 152 3.82 -16.23 -5.83
N LEU A 153 4.40 -15.64 -4.78
CA LEU A 153 3.71 -15.39 -3.52
C LEU A 153 2.54 -14.42 -3.70
N THR A 154 2.71 -13.37 -4.53
CA THR A 154 1.64 -12.42 -4.85
C THR A 154 0.45 -13.13 -5.49
N ASP A 155 0.70 -13.94 -6.49
CA ASP A 155 -0.35 -14.64 -7.24
C ASP A 155 -0.99 -15.76 -6.40
N PHE A 156 -0.19 -16.53 -5.68
CA PHE A 156 -0.65 -17.61 -4.80
C PHE A 156 -1.59 -17.08 -3.70
N VAL A 157 -1.14 -16.09 -2.90
CA VAL A 157 -1.95 -15.56 -1.80
C VAL A 157 -3.19 -14.86 -2.32
N LYS A 158 -3.09 -14.11 -3.41
CA LYS A 158 -4.27 -13.45 -4.01
C LYS A 158 -5.30 -14.46 -4.50
N ARG A 159 -4.88 -15.56 -5.13
CA ARG A 159 -5.81 -16.64 -5.57
C ARG A 159 -6.47 -17.35 -4.41
N GLN A 160 -5.74 -17.60 -3.33
CA GLN A 160 -6.26 -18.36 -2.18
C GLN A 160 -7.13 -17.51 -1.25
N THR A 161 -6.85 -16.21 -1.12
CA THR A 161 -7.49 -15.35 -0.11
C THR A 161 -8.25 -14.15 -0.70
N GLY A 162 -8.17 -13.94 -2.01
CA GLY A 162 -8.71 -12.74 -2.67
C GLY A 162 -7.94 -11.44 -2.34
N THR A 163 -6.91 -11.52 -1.49
CA THR A 163 -6.24 -10.35 -0.89
C THR A 163 -4.72 -10.46 -1.04
N THR A 164 -4.04 -9.32 -1.20
CA THR A 164 -2.57 -9.30 -1.33
C THR A 164 -1.89 -9.38 0.04
N ILE A 165 -0.62 -9.84 0.06
CA ILE A 165 0.20 -9.89 1.28
C ILE A 165 0.31 -8.52 1.96
N ASN A 166 0.58 -7.45 1.19
CA ASN A 166 0.66 -6.10 1.74
C ASN A 166 -0.63 -5.69 2.45
N ARG A 167 -1.78 -6.08 1.90
CA ARG A 167 -3.07 -5.82 2.53
C ARG A 167 -3.27 -6.63 3.80
N TRP A 168 -2.76 -7.87 3.87
CA TRP A 168 -2.75 -8.67 5.09
C TRP A 168 -1.87 -8.06 6.17
N ILE A 169 -0.68 -7.57 5.83
CA ILE A 169 0.19 -6.85 6.77
C ILE A 169 -0.52 -5.61 7.32
N ILE A 170 -1.18 -4.82 6.45
CA ILE A 170 -1.94 -3.64 6.86
C ILE A 170 -3.08 -4.03 7.80
N LYS A 171 -3.90 -5.02 7.44
CA LYS A 171 -5.00 -5.51 8.28
C LYS A 171 -4.51 -5.93 9.66
N ARG A 172 -3.41 -6.68 9.72
CA ARG A 172 -2.84 -7.14 10.99
C ARG A 172 -2.35 -6.00 11.87
N ARG A 173 -1.68 -5.01 11.27
CA ARG A 173 -1.25 -3.79 11.98
C ARG A 173 -2.44 -2.99 12.53
N LEU A 174 -3.50 -2.84 11.73
CA LEU A 174 -4.69 -2.12 12.16
C LEU A 174 -5.44 -2.84 13.27
N ALA A 175 -5.50 -4.18 13.25
CA ALA A 175 -6.04 -4.96 14.36
C ALA A 175 -5.26 -4.74 15.66
N ALA A 176 -3.93 -4.76 15.59
CA ALA A 176 -3.09 -4.45 16.73
C ALA A 176 -3.30 -3.00 17.22
N ALA A 177 -3.46 -2.06 16.28
CA ALA A 177 -3.77 -0.67 16.63
C ALA A 177 -5.10 -0.53 17.40
N GLU A 178 -6.14 -1.23 16.98
CA GLU A 178 -7.44 -1.21 17.67
C GLU A 178 -7.32 -1.74 19.10
N SER A 179 -6.60 -2.84 19.32
CA SER A 179 -6.33 -3.37 20.66
C SER A 179 -5.55 -2.36 21.51
N LEU A 180 -4.44 -1.81 20.99
CA LEU A 180 -3.64 -0.81 21.70
C LEU A 180 -4.41 0.48 21.98
N LEU A 181 -5.24 0.95 21.04
CA LEU A 181 -6.11 2.09 21.22
C LEU A 181 -7.12 1.88 22.35
N LYS A 182 -7.63 0.67 22.51
CA LYS A 182 -8.60 0.30 23.54
C LYS A 182 -7.94 0.09 24.90
N GLU A 183 -6.79 -0.59 24.94
CA GLU A 183 -6.18 -1.15 26.16
C GLU A 183 -5.15 -0.21 26.78
N THR A 184 -4.49 0.67 25.99
CA THR A 184 -3.38 1.50 26.46
C THR A 184 -3.66 3.00 26.41
N ASN A 185 -2.95 3.78 27.20
CA ASN A 185 -2.95 5.25 27.15
C ASN A 185 -1.86 5.83 26.24
N ASN A 186 -1.19 4.97 25.45
CA ASN A 186 -0.14 5.39 24.53
C ASN A 186 -0.65 6.47 23.58
N SER A 187 0.21 7.41 23.21
CA SER A 187 -0.13 8.39 22.18
C SER A 187 -0.41 7.69 20.84
N ILE A 188 -1.09 8.34 19.93
CA ILE A 188 -1.40 7.75 18.62
C ILE A 188 -0.09 7.52 17.83
N GLU A 189 0.87 8.40 18.03
CA GLU A 189 2.21 8.31 17.43
C GLU A 189 2.98 7.11 17.97
N GLN A 190 2.96 6.88 19.28
CA GLN A 190 3.57 5.70 19.91
C GLN A 190 2.94 4.41 19.42
N ILE A 191 1.61 4.36 19.31
CA ILE A 191 0.92 3.19 18.75
C ILE A 191 1.33 2.96 17.30
N ALA A 192 1.41 4.02 16.49
CA ALA A 192 1.85 3.89 15.10
C ALA A 192 3.25 3.26 14.99
N GLU A 193 4.18 3.73 15.82
CA GLU A 193 5.55 3.19 15.87
C GLU A 193 5.56 1.71 16.32
N GLU A 194 4.84 1.39 17.38
CA GLU A 194 4.75 0.05 17.95
C GLU A 194 4.21 -1.00 16.96
N ILE A 195 3.31 -0.60 16.07
CA ILE A 195 2.74 -1.48 15.03
C ILE A 195 3.50 -1.42 13.68
N GLY A 196 4.69 -0.82 13.64
CA GLY A 196 5.59 -0.83 12.50
C GLY A 196 5.34 0.27 11.45
N TYR A 197 4.74 1.39 11.81
CA TYR A 197 4.67 2.57 10.94
C TYR A 197 5.79 3.56 11.26
N LEU A 198 6.72 3.71 10.34
CA LEU A 198 7.79 4.71 10.44
C LEU A 198 7.26 6.17 10.39
N ASN A 199 6.08 6.38 9.82
CA ASN A 199 5.43 7.69 9.69
C ASN A 199 4.01 7.63 10.25
N PRO A 200 3.73 8.32 11.37
CA PRO A 200 2.38 8.37 11.96
C PRO A 200 1.31 8.89 11.00
N GLY A 201 1.64 9.84 10.12
CA GLY A 201 0.69 10.36 9.12
C GLY A 201 0.21 9.29 8.14
N HIS A 202 1.05 8.29 7.84
CA HIS A 202 0.66 7.14 7.04
C HIS A 202 -0.30 6.21 7.79
N PHE A 203 -0.02 5.94 9.06
CA PHE A 203 -0.95 5.22 9.93
C PHE A 203 -2.32 5.90 10.01
N PHE A 204 -2.38 7.21 10.23
CA PHE A 204 -3.64 7.97 10.29
C PHE A 204 -4.47 7.79 9.01
N ARG A 205 -3.84 7.89 7.84
CA ARG A 205 -4.54 7.72 6.55
C ARG A 205 -5.05 6.30 6.35
N GLN A 206 -4.21 5.30 6.61
CA GLN A 206 -4.61 3.89 6.47
C GLN A 206 -5.69 3.53 7.48
N PHE A 207 -5.56 3.93 8.74
CA PHE A 207 -6.58 3.69 9.74
C PHE A 207 -7.92 4.28 9.32
N ARG A 208 -7.95 5.55 8.88
CA ARG A 208 -9.17 6.18 8.38
C ARG A 208 -9.73 5.47 7.12
N GLN A 209 -8.88 5.03 6.23
CA GLN A 209 -9.27 4.34 5.00
C GLN A 209 -9.91 2.98 5.27
N TYR A 210 -9.38 2.22 6.21
CA TYR A 210 -9.81 0.84 6.48
C TYR A 210 -10.85 0.73 7.60
N VAL A 211 -10.81 1.62 8.60
CA VAL A 211 -11.70 1.63 9.77
C VAL A 211 -12.80 2.68 9.64
N GLY A 212 -12.71 3.57 8.63
CA GLY A 212 -13.72 4.60 8.36
C GLY A 212 -13.64 5.85 9.24
N THR A 213 -12.83 5.83 10.30
CA THR A 213 -12.71 6.94 11.25
C THR A 213 -11.25 7.18 11.65
N THR A 214 -10.97 8.28 12.38
CA THR A 214 -9.61 8.54 12.86
C THR A 214 -9.30 7.74 14.12
N PRO A 215 -8.02 7.39 14.41
CA PRO A 215 -7.65 6.67 15.62
C PRO A 215 -8.12 7.36 16.90
N LYS A 216 -8.07 8.68 16.95
CA LYS A 216 -8.51 9.49 18.11
C LYS A 216 -10.01 9.37 18.34
N VAL A 217 -10.82 9.48 17.29
CA VAL A 217 -12.28 9.33 17.36
C VAL A 217 -12.64 7.90 17.75
N TRP A 218 -12.01 6.92 17.10
CA TRP A 218 -12.21 5.51 17.38
C TRP A 218 -11.93 5.17 18.85
N ARG A 219 -10.82 5.64 19.41
CA ARG A 219 -10.48 5.49 20.83
C ARG A 219 -11.57 6.04 21.75
N LYS A 220 -12.05 7.26 21.45
CA LYS A 220 -13.10 7.91 22.26
C LYS A 220 -14.40 7.10 22.23
N THR A 221 -14.77 6.54 21.07
CA THR A 221 -16.01 5.80 20.91
C THR A 221 -15.97 4.41 21.58
N HIS A 222 -14.82 3.73 21.56
CA HIS A 222 -14.70 2.35 22.04
C HIS A 222 -14.16 2.21 23.47
N ARG A 223 -13.74 3.29 24.10
CA ARG A 223 -13.34 3.31 25.53
C ARG A 223 -14.45 3.67 26.51
N GLY A 224 -15.61 4.10 26.00
CA GLY A 224 -16.77 4.42 26.84
C GLY A 224 -16.41 5.41 27.97
N TYR A 225 -16.31 6.69 27.63
CA TYR A 225 -16.38 7.79 28.60
C TYR A 225 -17.73 8.45 28.44
#